data_787ef139df3eacfb7a6e5b049339bc12
#
_entry.id   787ef139df3eacfb7a6e5b049339bc12
#
_cell.length_a   1.000
_cell.length_b   1.000
_cell.length_c   1.000
_cell.angle_alpha   90.00
_cell.angle_beta   90.00
_cell.angle_gamma   90.00
#
_symmetry.space_group_name_H-M   'P 1'
#
loop_
_entity.id
_entity.type
_entity.pdbx_description
1 polymer ?
#
loop_
_entity_poly.entity_id
_entity_poly.type
_entity_poly.pdbx_seq_one_letter_code
_entity_poly.pdbx_strand_id
1 'polypeptide(L)'
;MTQETAERLFGTRSAFHDPLVAYATLAVALLLAVTPIIIMALAKTGKANDRLLKDLWERWISWLILAPLIVGPVLLGAAYAMIAVGIMSLLCYREYARATGLFRERAISIVVVLGIILLTFASLDHWYAFFTALWPLTVGLIAAVAILADHPKGYVQRVGLGVLGFMLFGSCLGHLGFFGNDPHYRKIMVWI
;
A
#
# COMPACT_ATOMS: atom_id res chain seq x y z
N MET A 1 25.82 -1.22 -9.47
CA MET A 1 24.48 -0.70 -9.81
C MET A 1 24.66 0.04 -11.14
N THR A 2 24.03 -0.42 -12.24
CA THR A 2 24.13 0.24 -13.53
C THR A 2 23.39 1.58 -13.49
N GLN A 3 23.79 2.57 -14.32
CA GLN A 3 23.12 3.88 -14.39
C GLN A 3 21.61 3.72 -14.67
N GLU A 4 21.25 2.77 -15.52
CA GLU A 4 19.88 2.43 -15.89
C GLU A 4 19.04 1.92 -14.70
N THR A 5 19.66 1.11 -13.82
CA THR A 5 19.00 0.63 -12.59
C THR A 5 18.82 1.76 -11.57
N ALA A 6 19.81 2.67 -11.48
CA ALA A 6 19.71 3.83 -10.60
C ALA A 6 18.63 4.83 -11.08
N GLU A 7 18.52 5.07 -12.38
CA GLU A 7 17.46 5.90 -12.96
C GLU A 7 16.06 5.29 -12.78
N ARG A 8 15.93 3.96 -12.90
CA ARG A 8 14.65 3.29 -12.64
C ARG A 8 14.23 3.42 -11.18
N LEU A 9 15.16 3.15 -10.25
CA LEU A 9 14.87 3.13 -8.82
C LEU A 9 14.65 4.53 -8.24
N PHE A 10 15.40 5.53 -8.72
CA PHE A 10 15.45 6.87 -8.12
C PHE A 10 15.27 8.01 -9.13
N GLY A 11 14.98 7.69 -10.41
CA GLY A 11 14.91 8.69 -11.46
C GLY A 11 13.53 9.35 -11.57
N THR A 12 13.49 10.67 -11.34
CA THR A 12 12.28 11.49 -11.57
C THR A 12 12.14 11.97 -13.01
N ARG A 13 13.24 12.03 -13.77
CA ARG A 13 13.28 12.57 -15.15
C ARG A 13 12.43 11.77 -16.14
N SER A 14 12.27 10.46 -15.93
CA SER A 14 11.44 9.60 -16.78
C SER A 14 9.98 9.49 -16.32
N ALA A 15 9.56 10.27 -15.31
CA ALA A 15 8.22 10.18 -14.73
C ALA A 15 7.10 10.39 -15.76
N PHE A 16 7.26 11.32 -16.69
CA PHE A 16 6.27 11.68 -17.72
C PHE A 16 6.66 11.25 -19.13
N HIS A 17 7.62 10.34 -19.26
CA HIS A 17 8.01 9.81 -20.57
C HIS A 17 6.86 9.03 -21.23
N ASP A 18 6.00 8.45 -20.41
CA ASP A 18 4.83 7.71 -20.85
C ASP A 18 3.60 8.62 -20.87
N PRO A 19 2.97 8.84 -22.04
CA PRO A 19 1.82 9.75 -22.16
C PRO A 19 0.65 9.34 -21.27
N LEU A 20 0.47 8.04 -21.01
CA LEU A 20 -0.59 7.53 -20.16
C LEU A 20 -0.43 7.99 -18.71
N VAL A 21 0.79 7.95 -18.18
CA VAL A 21 1.09 8.42 -16.82
C VAL A 21 0.85 9.93 -16.71
N ALA A 22 1.25 10.69 -17.75
CA ALA A 22 1.01 12.12 -17.82
C ALA A 22 -0.50 12.45 -17.84
N TYR A 23 -1.28 11.76 -18.69
CA TYR A 23 -2.73 11.97 -18.76
C TYR A 23 -3.44 11.58 -17.47
N ALA A 24 -3.09 10.46 -16.85
CA ALA A 24 -3.69 10.02 -15.59
C ALA A 24 -3.38 11.01 -14.44
N THR A 25 -2.13 11.44 -14.33
CA THR A 25 -1.73 12.44 -13.32
C THR A 25 -2.44 13.78 -13.56
N LEU A 26 -2.55 14.21 -14.81
CA LEU A 26 -3.29 15.42 -15.18
C LEU A 26 -4.78 15.28 -14.85
N ALA A 27 -5.39 14.14 -15.13
CA ALA A 27 -6.80 13.88 -14.83
C ALA A 27 -7.07 13.96 -13.31
N VAL A 28 -6.21 13.36 -12.49
CA VAL A 28 -6.30 13.45 -11.03
C VAL A 28 -6.14 14.90 -10.55
N ALA A 29 -5.16 15.64 -11.08
CA ALA A 29 -4.95 17.05 -10.75
C ALA A 29 -6.14 17.92 -11.14
N LEU A 30 -6.72 17.70 -12.33
CA LEU A 30 -7.91 18.38 -12.83
C LEU A 30 -9.13 18.09 -11.95
N LEU A 31 -9.35 16.83 -11.58
CA LEU A 31 -10.42 16.42 -10.67
C LEU A 31 -10.31 17.15 -9.32
N LEU A 32 -9.11 17.17 -8.74
CA LEU A 32 -8.85 17.88 -7.49
C LEU A 32 -9.04 19.40 -7.60
N ALA A 33 -8.72 19.99 -8.75
CA ALA A 33 -8.89 21.43 -8.98
C ALA A 33 -10.35 21.83 -9.26
N VAL A 34 -11.10 20.99 -9.97
CA VAL A 34 -12.51 21.26 -10.35
C VAL A 34 -13.46 21.01 -9.19
N THR A 35 -13.19 20.02 -8.34
CA THR A 35 -14.07 19.67 -7.21
C THR A 35 -14.41 20.86 -6.28
N PRO A 36 -13.46 21.68 -5.81
CA PRO A 36 -13.80 22.83 -4.94
C PRO A 36 -14.64 23.88 -5.68
N ILE A 37 -14.47 24.03 -6.99
CA ILE A 37 -15.29 24.95 -7.80
C ILE A 37 -16.74 24.48 -7.81
N ILE A 38 -16.96 23.16 -7.97
CA ILE A 38 -18.30 22.56 -7.91
C ILE A 38 -18.92 22.71 -6.52
N ILE A 39 -18.15 22.49 -5.45
CA ILE A 39 -18.62 22.65 -4.06
C ILE A 39 -19.03 24.11 -3.82
N MET A 40 -18.24 25.09 -4.27
CA MET A 40 -18.56 26.52 -4.15
C MET A 40 -19.81 26.90 -4.98
N ALA A 41 -19.96 26.35 -6.17
CA ALA A 41 -21.14 26.57 -7.01
C ALA A 41 -22.43 26.02 -6.34
N LEU A 42 -22.33 24.82 -5.76
CA LEU A 42 -23.43 24.22 -4.99
C LEU A 42 -23.80 25.05 -3.77
N ALA A 43 -22.83 25.59 -3.06
CA ALA A 43 -23.06 26.50 -1.93
C ALA A 43 -23.81 27.77 -2.35
N LYS A 44 -23.44 28.38 -3.49
CA LYS A 44 -24.10 29.61 -3.99
C LYS A 44 -25.52 29.38 -4.50
N THR A 45 -25.84 28.18 -5.01
CA THR A 45 -27.18 27.87 -5.52
C THR A 45 -28.20 27.58 -4.42
N GLY A 46 -27.78 27.47 -3.15
CA GLY A 46 -28.66 27.13 -2.02
C GLY A 46 -29.28 25.74 -2.06
N LYS A 47 -28.85 24.88 -3.01
CA LYS A 47 -29.38 23.51 -3.17
C LYS A 47 -28.78 22.49 -2.23
N ALA A 48 -27.68 22.82 -1.57
CA ALA A 48 -26.96 21.93 -0.65
C ALA A 48 -27.14 22.41 0.79
N ASN A 49 -27.44 21.47 1.69
CA ASN A 49 -27.50 21.72 3.12
C ASN A 49 -26.06 21.91 3.68
N ASP A 50 -25.91 22.74 4.71
CA ASP A 50 -24.61 23.04 5.36
C ASP A 50 -23.86 21.77 5.79
N ARG A 51 -24.59 20.75 6.24
CA ARG A 51 -24.01 19.44 6.59
C ARG A 51 -23.38 18.74 5.39
N LEU A 52 -24.05 18.77 4.23
CA LEU A 52 -23.54 18.18 3.00
C LEU A 52 -22.30 18.92 2.50
N LEU A 53 -22.31 20.26 2.57
CA LEU A 53 -21.16 21.07 2.17
C LEU A 53 -19.94 20.77 3.03
N LYS A 54 -20.14 20.62 4.34
CA LYS A 54 -19.06 20.25 5.26
C LYS A 54 -18.48 18.87 4.94
N ASP A 55 -19.32 17.87 4.73
CA ASP A 55 -18.89 16.50 4.35
C ASP A 55 -18.11 16.49 3.03
N LEU A 56 -18.54 17.29 2.03
CA LEU A 56 -17.84 17.39 0.75
C LEU A 56 -16.45 18.03 0.89
N TRP A 57 -16.33 19.07 1.73
CA TRP A 57 -15.05 19.72 2.00
C TRP A 57 -14.09 18.79 2.73
N GLU A 58 -14.56 18.06 3.75
CA GLU A 58 -13.75 17.10 4.50
C GLU A 58 -13.23 15.98 3.59
N ARG A 59 -14.06 15.45 2.70
CA ARG A 59 -13.66 14.46 1.70
C ARG A 59 -12.66 15.02 0.70
N TRP A 60 -12.88 16.23 0.21
CA TRP A 60 -11.94 16.87 -0.73
C TRP A 60 -10.57 17.08 -0.11
N ILE A 61 -10.49 17.56 1.14
CA ILE A 61 -9.23 17.73 1.87
C ILE A 61 -8.53 16.37 2.04
N SER A 62 -9.29 15.33 2.36
CA SER A 62 -8.72 13.98 2.47
C SER A 62 -8.11 13.51 1.15
N TRP A 63 -8.79 13.71 0.02
CA TRP A 63 -8.27 13.37 -1.30
C TRP A 63 -7.08 14.25 -1.72
N LEU A 64 -7.05 15.52 -1.32
CA LEU A 64 -5.93 16.42 -1.57
C LEU A 64 -4.62 15.92 -0.92
N ILE A 65 -4.73 15.18 0.19
CA ILE A 65 -3.59 14.56 0.88
C ILE A 65 -3.30 13.16 0.32
N LEU A 66 -4.35 12.35 0.12
CA LEU A 66 -4.20 10.96 -0.31
C LEU A 66 -3.67 10.82 -1.74
N ALA A 67 -4.14 11.64 -2.68
CA ALA A 67 -3.73 11.52 -4.07
C ALA A 67 -2.22 11.78 -4.27
N PRO A 68 -1.60 12.84 -3.72
CA PRO A 68 -0.16 13.00 -3.76
C PRO A 68 0.60 11.92 -2.99
N LEU A 69 0.04 11.41 -1.90
CA LEU A 69 0.66 10.35 -1.10
C LEU A 69 0.75 9.02 -1.86
N ILE A 70 -0.23 8.74 -2.72
CA ILE A 70 -0.26 7.51 -3.54
C ILE A 70 0.53 7.72 -4.84
N VAL A 71 0.26 8.80 -5.57
CA VAL A 71 0.85 9.05 -6.89
C VAL A 71 2.31 9.52 -6.76
N GLY A 72 2.63 10.29 -5.73
CA GLY A 72 3.97 10.85 -5.53
C GLY A 72 5.09 9.81 -5.53
N PRO A 73 5.03 8.76 -4.70
CA PRO A 73 6.06 7.71 -4.70
C PRO A 73 6.22 7.02 -6.05
N VAL A 74 5.13 6.80 -6.79
CA VAL A 74 5.16 6.17 -8.13
C VAL A 74 5.91 7.06 -9.14
N LEU A 75 5.72 8.38 -9.05
CA LEU A 75 6.41 9.35 -9.91
C LEU A 75 7.87 9.54 -9.52
N LEU A 76 8.18 9.50 -8.22
CA LEU A 76 9.54 9.68 -7.69
C LEU A 76 10.48 8.54 -8.08
N GLY A 77 10.00 7.31 -8.16
CA GLY A 77 10.80 6.17 -8.58
C GLY A 77 10.30 4.85 -7.99
N ALA A 78 10.75 3.74 -8.57
CA ALA A 78 10.31 2.40 -8.18
C ALA A 78 10.61 2.08 -6.70
N ALA A 79 11.78 2.47 -6.21
CA ALA A 79 12.15 2.24 -4.80
C ALA A 79 11.20 2.96 -3.84
N TYR A 80 10.83 4.20 -4.14
CA TYR A 80 9.87 4.97 -3.33
C TYR A 80 8.48 4.34 -3.37
N ALA A 81 8.04 3.85 -4.53
CA ALA A 81 6.77 3.15 -4.67
C ALA A 81 6.75 1.84 -3.84
N MET A 82 7.82 1.02 -3.93
CA MET A 82 7.94 -0.21 -3.14
C MET A 82 7.93 0.06 -1.63
N ILE A 83 8.66 1.07 -1.17
CA ILE A 83 8.69 1.48 0.25
C ILE A 83 7.32 1.98 0.68
N ALA A 84 6.66 2.80 -0.14
CA ALA A 84 5.32 3.32 0.17
C ALA A 84 4.29 2.19 0.30
N VAL A 85 4.33 1.20 -0.60
CA VAL A 85 3.49 -0.01 -0.50
C VAL A 85 3.81 -0.81 0.77
N GLY A 86 5.08 -0.97 1.12
CA GLY A 86 5.51 -1.63 2.35
C GLY A 86 4.99 -0.92 3.61
N ILE A 87 5.09 0.41 3.66
CA ILE A 87 4.53 1.22 4.77
C ILE A 87 3.01 1.07 4.82
N MET A 88 2.33 1.16 3.68
CA MET A 88 0.87 0.97 3.59
C MET A 88 0.47 -0.43 4.10
N SER A 89 1.21 -1.47 3.72
CA SER A 89 1.02 -2.85 4.19
C SER A 89 1.09 -2.94 5.71
N LEU A 90 2.09 -2.32 6.32
CA LEU A 90 2.26 -2.30 7.78
C LEU A 90 1.13 -1.54 8.48
N LEU A 91 0.70 -0.40 7.93
CA LEU A 91 -0.40 0.39 8.48
C LEU A 91 -1.73 -0.36 8.38
N CYS A 92 -2.04 -0.96 7.23
CA CYS A 92 -3.23 -1.78 7.04
C CYS A 92 -3.23 -3.01 7.96
N TYR A 93 -2.10 -3.70 8.08
CA TYR A 93 -1.95 -4.82 9.01
C TYR A 93 -2.17 -4.38 10.47
N ARG A 94 -1.63 -3.24 10.87
CA ARG A 94 -1.82 -2.68 12.22
C ARG A 94 -3.30 -2.48 12.54
N GLU A 95 -4.07 -1.86 11.64
CA GLU A 95 -5.50 -1.64 11.85
C GLU A 95 -6.28 -2.97 11.83
N TYR A 96 -5.93 -3.89 10.93
CA TYR A 96 -6.47 -5.24 10.93
C TYR A 96 -6.21 -5.98 12.25
N ALA A 97 -4.97 -5.96 12.75
CA ALA A 97 -4.60 -6.61 13.99
C ALA A 97 -5.35 -6.02 15.19
N ARG A 98 -5.64 -4.71 15.18
CA ARG A 98 -6.45 -4.05 16.20
C ARG A 98 -7.92 -4.47 16.11
N ALA A 99 -8.50 -4.48 14.93
CA ALA A 99 -9.90 -4.82 14.69
C ALA A 99 -10.20 -6.28 15.05
N THR A 100 -9.27 -7.20 14.77
CA THR A 100 -9.41 -8.63 15.05
C THR A 100 -8.94 -9.06 16.46
N GLY A 101 -8.30 -8.17 17.19
CA GLY A 101 -7.68 -8.48 18.47
C GLY A 101 -6.34 -9.23 18.37
N LEU A 102 -5.84 -9.48 17.15
CA LEU A 102 -4.59 -10.18 16.90
C LEU A 102 -3.36 -9.45 17.48
N PHE A 103 -3.45 -8.15 17.74
CA PHE A 103 -2.37 -7.39 18.37
C PHE A 103 -2.01 -7.89 19.78
N ARG A 104 -2.92 -8.63 20.46
CA ARG A 104 -2.68 -9.27 21.76
C ARG A 104 -1.74 -10.47 21.62
N GLU A 105 -1.74 -11.13 20.46
CA GLU A 105 -0.87 -12.24 20.09
C GLU A 105 0.47 -11.71 19.56
N ARG A 106 1.29 -11.19 20.48
CA ARG A 106 2.54 -10.47 20.13
C ARG A 106 3.47 -11.27 19.21
N ALA A 107 3.63 -12.57 19.51
CA ALA A 107 4.52 -13.43 18.76
C ALA A 107 4.07 -13.60 17.29
N ILE A 108 2.79 -13.83 17.05
CA ILE A 108 2.21 -13.92 15.70
C ILE A 108 2.34 -12.58 14.99
N SER A 109 2.00 -11.48 15.66
CA SER A 109 2.09 -10.13 15.07
C SER A 109 3.51 -9.76 14.68
N ILE A 110 4.51 -10.12 15.48
CA ILE A 110 5.94 -9.91 15.16
C ILE A 110 6.31 -10.69 13.90
N VAL A 111 5.92 -11.95 13.78
CA VAL A 111 6.19 -12.78 12.60
C VAL A 111 5.58 -12.15 11.34
N VAL A 112 4.33 -11.70 11.41
CA VAL A 112 3.67 -11.06 10.26
C VAL A 112 4.37 -9.76 9.87
N VAL A 113 4.69 -8.89 10.83
CA VAL A 113 5.41 -7.63 10.58
C VAL A 113 6.78 -7.88 9.97
N LEU A 114 7.54 -8.84 10.51
CA LEU A 114 8.84 -9.24 9.94
C LEU A 114 8.68 -9.79 8.52
N GLY A 115 7.65 -10.61 8.28
CA GLY A 115 7.34 -11.13 6.94
C GLY A 115 7.08 -10.00 5.94
N ILE A 116 6.29 -8.97 6.31
CA ILE A 116 6.02 -7.80 5.46
C ILE A 116 7.31 -7.03 5.16
N ILE A 117 8.15 -6.79 6.17
CA ILE A 117 9.43 -6.09 6.01
C ILE A 117 10.36 -6.87 5.08
N LEU A 118 10.47 -8.18 5.26
CA LEU A 118 11.31 -9.04 4.42
C LEU A 118 10.80 -9.11 2.98
N LEU A 119 9.48 -9.15 2.76
CA LEU A 119 8.89 -9.07 1.42
C LEU A 119 9.20 -7.72 0.74
N THR A 120 9.13 -6.62 1.48
CA THR A 120 9.50 -5.29 0.97
C THR A 120 10.98 -5.24 0.60
N PHE A 121 11.86 -5.80 1.45
CA PHE A 121 13.28 -5.90 1.17
C PHE A 121 13.56 -6.76 -0.07
N ALA A 122 12.93 -7.95 -0.18
CA ALA A 122 13.07 -8.84 -1.33
C ALA A 122 12.60 -8.16 -2.63
N SER A 123 11.58 -7.30 -2.56
CA SER A 123 11.12 -6.49 -3.69
C SER A 123 12.16 -5.45 -4.12
N LEU A 124 12.79 -4.76 -3.16
CA LEU A 124 13.83 -3.75 -3.43
C LEU A 124 15.09 -4.37 -4.04
N ASP A 125 15.49 -5.54 -3.54
CA ASP A 125 16.67 -6.28 -4.01
C ASP A 125 16.42 -7.06 -5.31
N HIS A 126 15.19 -7.01 -5.84
CA HIS A 126 14.78 -7.75 -7.04
C HIS A 126 14.99 -9.29 -6.93
N TRP A 127 14.92 -9.83 -5.73
CA TRP A 127 15.15 -11.25 -5.47
C TRP A 127 13.85 -12.05 -5.44
N TYR A 128 13.35 -12.43 -6.63
CA TYR A 128 12.07 -13.10 -6.80
C TYR A 128 11.99 -14.46 -6.08
N ALA A 129 13.06 -15.27 -6.14
CA ALA A 129 13.08 -16.57 -5.47
C ALA A 129 12.92 -16.45 -3.96
N PHE A 130 13.58 -15.46 -3.34
CA PHE A 130 13.43 -15.17 -1.91
C PHE A 130 12.04 -14.62 -1.60
N PHE A 131 11.53 -13.72 -2.43
CA PHE A 131 10.18 -13.17 -2.31
C PHE A 131 9.11 -14.27 -2.26
N THR A 132 9.16 -15.24 -3.18
CA THR A 132 8.21 -16.36 -3.23
C THR A 132 8.40 -17.36 -2.09
N ALA A 133 9.63 -17.62 -1.65
CA ALA A 133 9.94 -18.51 -0.54
C ALA A 133 9.45 -17.97 0.81
N LEU A 134 9.38 -16.64 0.97
CA LEU A 134 8.89 -16.02 2.20
C LEU A 134 7.43 -16.34 2.52
N TRP A 135 6.61 -16.67 1.53
CA TRP A 135 5.19 -16.96 1.77
C TRP A 135 4.97 -18.22 2.60
N PRO A 136 5.37 -19.42 2.10
CA PRO A 136 5.21 -20.64 2.88
C PRO A 136 6.00 -20.59 4.18
N LEU A 137 7.18 -19.95 4.17
CA LEU A 137 8.01 -19.81 5.36
C LEU A 137 7.30 -19.02 6.46
N THR A 138 6.74 -17.86 6.12
CA THR A 138 6.03 -17.00 7.10
C THR A 138 4.76 -17.69 7.60
N VAL A 139 3.99 -18.34 6.72
CA VAL A 139 2.80 -19.10 7.10
C VAL A 139 3.15 -20.25 8.05
N GLY A 140 4.20 -21.01 7.75
CA GLY A 140 4.70 -22.07 8.62
C GLY A 140 5.19 -21.54 9.96
N LEU A 141 5.87 -20.39 9.96
CA LEU A 141 6.38 -19.76 11.17
C LEU A 141 5.24 -19.22 12.06
N ILE A 142 4.16 -18.66 11.48
CA ILE A 142 2.97 -18.23 12.20
C ILE A 142 2.36 -19.45 12.95
N ALA A 143 2.21 -20.58 12.27
CA ALA A 143 1.69 -21.79 12.88
C ALA A 143 2.61 -22.32 13.98
N ALA A 144 3.92 -22.38 13.74
CA ALA A 144 4.91 -22.85 14.71
C ALA A 144 4.94 -22.01 15.99
N VAL A 145 4.96 -20.67 15.83
CA VAL A 145 5.00 -19.74 16.98
C VAL A 145 3.69 -19.80 17.79
N ALA A 146 2.55 -20.02 17.12
CA ALA A 146 1.27 -20.20 17.80
C ALA A 146 1.23 -21.48 18.65
N ILE A 147 1.96 -22.56 18.27
CA ILE A 147 2.12 -23.77 19.07
C ILE A 147 2.99 -23.49 20.30
N LEU A 148 4.09 -22.76 20.13
CA LEU A 148 5.01 -22.43 21.22
C LEU A 148 4.35 -21.62 22.34
N ALA A 149 3.27 -20.91 22.06
CA ALA A 149 2.51 -20.19 23.07
C ALA A 149 1.70 -21.09 24.01
N ASP A 150 1.64 -22.39 23.76
CA ASP A 150 0.98 -23.45 24.57
C ASP A 150 -0.46 -23.13 25.03
N HIS A 151 -1.22 -22.45 24.17
CA HIS A 151 -2.62 -22.10 24.42
C HIS A 151 -3.53 -22.78 23.40
N PRO A 152 -4.04 -24.00 23.65
CA PRO A 152 -4.80 -24.77 22.64
C PRO A 152 -6.15 -24.13 22.30
N LYS A 153 -6.76 -23.40 23.26
CA LYS A 153 -8.03 -22.71 23.01
C LYS A 153 -7.85 -21.58 22.01
N GLY A 154 -8.61 -21.63 20.89
CA GLY A 154 -8.58 -20.60 19.84
C GLY A 154 -7.33 -20.67 18.95
N TYR A 155 -6.55 -21.74 18.98
CA TYR A 155 -5.36 -21.92 18.13
C TYR A 155 -5.67 -21.69 16.64
N VAL A 156 -6.68 -22.42 16.12
CA VAL A 156 -7.08 -22.29 14.69
C VAL A 156 -7.47 -20.87 14.33
N GLN A 157 -8.19 -20.20 15.21
CA GLN A 157 -8.61 -18.82 14.98
C GLN A 157 -7.40 -17.86 14.95
N ARG A 158 -6.46 -17.98 15.89
CA ARG A 158 -5.26 -17.12 15.95
C ARG A 158 -4.37 -17.33 14.74
N VAL A 159 -4.10 -18.60 14.38
CA VAL A 159 -3.33 -18.95 13.18
C VAL A 159 -4.05 -18.46 11.93
N GLY A 160 -5.35 -18.72 11.80
CA GLY A 160 -6.14 -18.30 10.65
C GLY A 160 -6.13 -16.78 10.46
N LEU A 161 -6.30 -15.99 11.54
CA LEU A 161 -6.20 -14.52 11.49
C LEU A 161 -4.78 -14.05 11.14
N GLY A 162 -3.74 -14.68 11.70
CA GLY A 162 -2.35 -14.36 11.38
C GLY A 162 -2.02 -14.61 9.91
N VAL A 163 -2.39 -15.79 9.41
CA VAL A 163 -2.19 -16.19 8.01
C VAL A 163 -2.98 -15.27 7.07
N LEU A 164 -4.27 -15.01 7.36
CA LEU A 164 -5.09 -14.11 6.55
C LEU A 164 -4.51 -12.70 6.51
N GLY A 165 -4.09 -12.17 7.67
CA GLY A 165 -3.44 -10.86 7.76
C GLY A 165 -2.15 -10.79 6.95
N PHE A 166 -1.30 -11.82 7.02
CA PHE A 166 -0.08 -11.89 6.22
C PHE A 166 -0.37 -12.03 4.72
N MET A 167 -1.33 -12.88 4.34
CA MET A 167 -1.68 -13.08 2.92
C MET A 167 -2.25 -11.81 2.29
N LEU A 168 -3.13 -11.08 2.98
CA LEU A 168 -3.71 -9.84 2.47
C LEU A 168 -2.67 -8.70 2.44
N PHE A 169 -2.05 -8.42 3.58
CA PHE A 169 -1.21 -7.23 3.74
C PHE A 169 0.27 -7.47 3.46
N GLY A 170 0.76 -8.70 3.60
CA GLY A 170 2.12 -9.07 3.22
C GLY A 170 2.19 -9.49 1.76
N SER A 171 1.53 -10.59 1.42
CA SER A 171 1.66 -11.22 0.11
C SER A 171 0.98 -10.42 -1.00
N CYS A 172 -0.33 -10.12 -0.90
CA CYS A 172 -1.05 -9.43 -1.97
C CYS A 172 -0.51 -8.01 -2.22
N LEU A 173 -0.34 -7.21 -1.16
CA LEU A 173 0.26 -5.88 -1.30
C LEU A 173 1.75 -5.95 -1.64
N GLY A 174 2.47 -6.97 -1.17
CA GLY A 174 3.86 -7.23 -1.54
C GLY A 174 4.05 -7.44 -3.04
N HIS A 175 3.10 -8.12 -3.71
CA HIS A 175 3.12 -8.24 -5.18
C HIS A 175 2.96 -6.90 -5.87
N LEU A 176 2.06 -6.05 -5.36
CA LEU A 176 1.94 -4.67 -5.86
C LEU A 176 3.29 -3.94 -5.76
N GLY A 177 3.99 -4.08 -4.62
CA GLY A 177 5.35 -3.57 -4.46
C GLY A 177 6.33 -4.18 -5.47
N PHE A 178 6.27 -5.50 -5.69
CA PHE A 178 7.17 -6.21 -6.60
C PHE A 178 7.02 -5.76 -8.07
N PHE A 179 5.84 -5.29 -8.49
CA PHE A 179 5.66 -4.67 -9.82
C PHE A 179 6.54 -3.45 -10.07
N GLY A 180 7.05 -2.80 -9.02
CA GLY A 180 8.07 -1.75 -9.17
C GLY A 180 9.36 -2.21 -9.88
N ASN A 181 9.57 -3.53 -9.99
CA ASN A 181 10.70 -4.11 -10.74
C ASN A 181 10.47 -4.20 -12.25
N ASP A 182 9.23 -4.02 -12.72
CA ASP A 182 8.93 -3.97 -14.15
C ASP A 182 9.44 -2.65 -14.76
N PRO A 183 10.01 -2.66 -15.98
CA PRO A 183 10.40 -1.44 -16.69
C PRO A 183 9.23 -0.46 -16.88
N HIS A 184 8.01 -0.97 -16.99
CA HIS A 184 6.77 -0.20 -17.17
C HIS A 184 5.97 -0.03 -15.87
N TYR A 185 6.60 -0.17 -14.70
CA TYR A 185 5.93 -0.17 -13.38
C TYR A 185 5.00 1.02 -13.18
N ARG A 186 5.34 2.20 -13.70
CA ARG A 186 4.51 3.40 -13.57
C ARG A 186 3.14 3.23 -14.23
N LYS A 187 3.12 2.64 -15.46
CA LYS A 187 1.86 2.32 -16.13
C LYS A 187 1.03 1.35 -15.29
N ILE A 188 1.67 0.28 -14.83
CA ILE A 188 1.00 -0.78 -14.06
C ILE A 188 0.41 -0.19 -12.79
N MET A 189 1.19 0.56 -12.01
CA MET A 189 0.75 1.14 -10.74
C MET A 189 -0.28 2.26 -10.88
N VAL A 190 -0.32 2.97 -12.01
CA VAL A 190 -1.33 3.99 -12.28
C VAL A 190 -2.65 3.36 -12.74
N TRP A 191 -2.61 2.15 -13.32
CA TRP A 191 -3.80 1.40 -13.73
C TRP A 191 -4.50 0.63 -12.60
N ILE A 192 -3.79 0.30 -11.53
CA ILE A 192 -4.32 -0.39 -10.34
C ILE A 192 -4.93 0.60 -9.35
#